data_aa61caa899dc31688fff94d9e773bb9e
#
_entry.id   aa61caa899dc31688fff94d9e773bb9e
#
_cell.length_a   1.000
_cell.length_b   1.000
_cell.length_c   1.000
_cell.angle_alpha   90.00
_cell.angle_beta   90.00
_cell.angle_gamma   90.00
#
_symmetry.space_group_name_H-M   'P 1'
#
loop_
_entity.id
_entity.type
_entity.pdbx_description
1 polymer ?
#
loop_
_entity_poly.entity_id
_entity_poly.type
_entity_poly.pdbx_seq_one_letter_code
_entity_poly.pdbx_strand_id
1 'polypeptide(L)'
;MAHVVVLGAGLGGAIMAYELKDQLRPEDTVTVVTKDPTYHFVPSNPWIAVGWRDRADITVDLAPVMQKKGIGFVPVAAEKLLPEENRIALVDGKSVTYDHLVIATGPELAFDEVPGLGPHGGFTQSICHIDHAEAAKSVFEKLVANPGPVVIGAAQGASCFGPAYEFLFIVETALRRAKVRDRVPMTFVTPEPYIGHLGLDGVGDTKGLLESQMREKHIKWMTNTRVKRVEDG
;
A
#
# COMPACT_ATOMS: atom_id res chain seq x y z
N MET A 1 -32.43 -1.73 17.10
CA MET A 1 -31.51 -0.75 16.46
C MET A 1 -30.12 -1.14 16.89
N ALA A 2 -29.30 -1.55 15.94
CA ALA A 2 -27.92 -1.93 16.21
C ALA A 2 -26.96 -0.82 15.71
N HIS A 3 -25.87 -0.61 16.44
CA HIS A 3 -24.80 0.29 16.04
C HIS A 3 -23.56 -0.52 15.63
N VAL A 4 -23.21 -0.47 14.35
CA VAL A 4 -22.02 -1.12 13.82
C VAL A 4 -20.92 -0.08 13.67
N VAL A 5 -19.74 -0.34 14.26
CA VAL A 5 -18.57 0.51 14.11
C VAL A 5 -17.54 -0.18 13.22
N VAL A 6 -17.02 0.55 12.24
CA VAL A 6 -15.89 0.14 11.39
C VAL A 6 -14.67 0.94 11.81
N LEU A 7 -13.68 0.28 12.35
CA LEU A 7 -12.42 0.88 12.74
C LEU A 7 -11.40 0.79 11.60
N GLY A 8 -11.08 1.94 11.03
CA GLY A 8 -10.23 2.10 9.84
C GLY A 8 -11.06 2.44 8.60
N ALA A 9 -10.57 3.39 7.79
CA ALA A 9 -11.21 3.87 6.56
C ALA A 9 -10.33 3.68 5.31
N GLY A 10 -9.43 2.73 5.35
CA GLY A 10 -8.73 2.25 4.17
C GLY A 10 -9.66 1.50 3.21
N LEU A 11 -9.10 0.84 2.19
CA LEU A 11 -9.88 0.15 1.15
C LEU A 11 -10.92 -0.82 1.77
N GLY A 12 -10.48 -1.70 2.67
CA GLY A 12 -11.37 -2.67 3.30
C GLY A 12 -12.45 -2.03 4.17
N GLY A 13 -12.08 -1.04 5.00
CA GLY A 13 -13.02 -0.38 5.91
C GLY A 13 -14.04 0.50 5.19
N ALA A 14 -13.63 1.26 4.19
CA ALA A 14 -14.53 2.09 3.39
C ALA A 14 -15.56 1.23 2.64
N ILE A 15 -15.13 0.17 1.96
CA ILE A 15 -16.02 -0.77 1.26
C ILE A 15 -16.99 -1.41 2.26
N MET A 16 -16.47 -1.92 3.38
CA MET A 16 -17.31 -2.55 4.40
C MET A 16 -18.39 -1.60 4.95
N ALA A 17 -18.02 -0.34 5.22
CA ALA A 17 -18.99 0.64 5.73
C ALA A 17 -20.11 0.93 4.72
N TYR A 18 -19.79 1.00 3.42
CA TYR A 18 -20.77 1.18 2.35
C TYR A 18 -21.69 -0.02 2.20
N GLU A 19 -21.13 -1.23 2.15
CA GLU A 19 -21.90 -2.47 2.05
C GLU A 19 -22.82 -2.66 3.26
N LEU A 20 -22.33 -2.44 4.47
CA LEU A 20 -23.14 -2.50 5.69
C LEU A 20 -24.30 -1.52 5.62
N LYS A 21 -24.06 -0.28 5.18
CA LYS A 21 -25.12 0.74 5.09
C LYS A 21 -26.23 0.36 4.11
N ASP A 22 -25.91 -0.37 3.05
CA ASP A 22 -26.89 -0.82 2.06
C ASP A 22 -27.67 -2.08 2.49
N GLN A 23 -27.08 -2.92 3.36
CA GLN A 23 -27.66 -4.20 3.77
C GLN A 23 -28.34 -4.17 5.13
N LEU A 24 -27.98 -3.24 6.01
CA LEU A 24 -28.59 -3.11 7.33
C LEU A 24 -30.00 -2.53 7.25
N ARG A 25 -30.79 -2.77 8.29
CA ARG A 25 -32.12 -2.20 8.42
C ARG A 25 -32.06 -0.68 8.52
N PRO A 26 -33.09 0.06 8.12
CA PRO A 26 -33.11 1.53 8.18
C PRO A 26 -32.84 2.12 9.57
N GLU A 27 -33.24 1.43 10.62
CA GLU A 27 -33.02 1.84 12.02
C GLU A 27 -31.64 1.56 12.55
N ASP A 28 -30.83 0.74 11.87
CA ASP A 28 -29.47 0.44 12.28
C ASP A 28 -28.50 1.50 11.76
N THR A 29 -27.43 1.74 12.53
CA THR A 29 -26.46 2.78 12.22
C THR A 29 -25.05 2.21 11.98
N VAL A 30 -24.32 2.85 11.05
CA VAL A 30 -22.90 2.57 10.78
C VAL A 30 -22.10 3.80 11.10
N THR A 31 -20.99 3.63 11.81
CA THR A 31 -20.01 4.70 12.09
C THR A 31 -18.60 4.22 11.71
N VAL A 32 -17.87 5.04 11.00
CA VAL A 32 -16.45 4.83 10.70
C VAL A 32 -15.60 5.64 11.66
N VAL A 33 -14.65 4.98 12.31
CA VAL A 33 -13.61 5.60 13.17
C VAL A 33 -12.28 5.45 12.47
N THR A 34 -11.55 6.54 12.24
CA THR A 34 -10.26 6.52 11.54
C THR A 34 -9.34 7.63 12.04
N LYS A 35 -8.03 7.40 12.02
CA LYS A 35 -7.04 8.43 12.33
C LYS A 35 -6.84 9.44 11.21
N ASP A 36 -7.06 9.03 9.96
CA ASP A 36 -6.87 9.85 8.77
C ASP A 36 -8.23 10.26 8.19
N PRO A 37 -8.52 11.55 8.04
CA PRO A 37 -9.77 12.01 7.42
C PRO A 37 -9.81 11.82 5.91
N THR A 38 -8.69 11.41 5.29
CA THR A 38 -8.53 11.23 3.85
C THR A 38 -8.44 9.75 3.48
N TYR A 39 -9.11 9.37 2.40
CA TYR A 39 -8.91 8.09 1.75
C TYR A 39 -7.80 8.22 0.71
N HIS A 40 -6.85 7.30 0.73
CA HIS A 40 -5.74 7.23 -0.23
C HIS A 40 -5.91 5.97 -1.09
N PHE A 41 -5.97 6.17 -2.41
CA PHE A 41 -6.06 5.04 -3.35
C PHE A 41 -4.67 4.43 -3.55
N VAL A 42 -4.26 3.59 -2.60
CA VAL A 42 -2.94 2.95 -2.51
C VAL A 42 -2.47 2.28 -3.82
N PRO A 43 -3.34 1.64 -4.65
CA PRO A 43 -2.91 1.07 -5.93
C PRO A 43 -2.29 2.08 -6.91
N SER A 44 -2.48 3.39 -6.70
CA SER A 44 -1.84 4.44 -7.52
C SER A 44 -0.52 4.98 -6.96
N ASN A 45 -0.06 4.51 -5.82
CA ASN A 45 1.23 4.91 -5.25
C ASN A 45 2.42 4.72 -6.21
N PRO A 46 2.53 3.62 -7.00
CA PRO A 46 3.59 3.46 -7.99
C PRO A 46 3.67 4.61 -9.00
N TRP A 47 2.55 5.23 -9.34
CA TRP A 47 2.49 6.33 -10.30
C TRP A 47 2.93 7.66 -9.69
N ILE A 48 2.71 7.85 -8.37
CA ILE A 48 3.28 8.98 -7.63
C ILE A 48 4.80 8.83 -7.61
N ALA A 49 5.32 7.65 -7.31
CA ALA A 49 6.76 7.40 -7.18
C ALA A 49 7.55 7.72 -8.45
N VAL A 50 6.93 7.70 -9.63
CA VAL A 50 7.55 8.10 -10.91
C VAL A 50 7.06 9.46 -11.43
N GLY A 51 6.30 10.21 -10.63
CA GLY A 51 5.83 11.55 -10.97
C GLY A 51 4.72 11.62 -12.02
N TRP A 52 3.97 10.53 -12.27
CA TRP A 52 2.85 10.51 -13.19
C TRP A 52 1.53 10.96 -12.56
N ARG A 53 1.47 10.97 -11.23
CA ARG A 53 0.36 11.50 -10.41
C ARG A 53 0.91 12.22 -9.19
N ASP A 54 0.13 13.08 -8.64
CA ASP A 54 0.37 13.72 -7.35
C ASP A 54 -0.62 13.20 -6.31
N ARG A 55 -0.35 13.45 -5.03
CA ARG A 55 -1.20 13.04 -3.90
C ARG A 55 -2.67 13.44 -4.11
N ALA A 56 -2.92 14.65 -4.60
CA ALA A 56 -4.28 15.15 -4.82
C ALA A 56 -5.08 14.31 -5.83
N ASP A 57 -4.42 13.67 -6.79
CA ASP A 57 -5.07 12.86 -7.82
C ASP A 57 -5.62 11.53 -7.27
N ILE A 58 -5.13 11.09 -6.11
CA ILE A 58 -5.44 9.77 -5.54
C ILE A 58 -6.03 9.85 -4.13
N THR A 59 -6.39 11.03 -3.66
CA THR A 59 -6.96 11.25 -2.34
C THR A 59 -8.39 11.75 -2.41
N VAL A 60 -9.20 11.34 -1.45
CA VAL A 60 -10.60 11.75 -1.31
C VAL A 60 -10.84 12.13 0.14
N ASP A 61 -11.43 13.31 0.39
CA ASP A 61 -11.94 13.67 1.72
C ASP A 61 -13.11 12.76 2.08
N LEU A 62 -12.99 12.07 3.21
CA LEU A 62 -13.97 11.09 3.65
C LEU A 62 -15.25 11.72 4.25
N ALA A 63 -15.15 12.88 4.89
CA ALA A 63 -16.28 13.47 5.59
C ALA A 63 -17.51 13.69 4.67
N PRO A 64 -17.39 14.34 3.49
CA PRO A 64 -18.54 14.58 2.62
C PRO A 64 -19.11 13.29 2.02
N VAL A 65 -18.26 12.29 1.71
CA VAL A 65 -18.74 11.04 1.11
C VAL A 65 -19.45 10.16 2.14
N MET A 66 -18.95 10.10 3.37
CA MET A 66 -19.62 9.41 4.48
C MET A 66 -20.95 10.07 4.83
N GLN A 67 -20.98 11.38 4.93
CA GLN A 67 -22.22 12.15 5.17
C GLN A 67 -23.26 11.88 4.07
N LYS A 68 -22.88 11.92 2.80
CA LYS A 68 -23.79 11.65 1.67
C LYS A 68 -24.38 10.25 1.72
N LYS A 69 -23.62 9.26 2.21
CA LYS A 69 -24.09 7.87 2.37
C LYS A 69 -24.89 7.66 3.67
N GLY A 70 -24.95 8.64 4.57
CA GLY A 70 -25.60 8.52 5.87
C GLY A 70 -24.81 7.61 6.83
N ILE A 71 -23.48 7.62 6.74
CA ILE A 71 -22.54 6.92 7.61
C ILE A 71 -21.97 7.93 8.60
N GLY A 72 -22.01 7.59 9.90
CA GLY A 72 -21.35 8.36 10.95
C GLY A 72 -19.82 8.38 10.72
N PHE A 73 -19.16 9.51 10.97
CA PHE A 73 -17.74 9.67 10.71
C PHE A 73 -17.02 10.32 11.89
N VAL A 74 -16.02 9.63 12.43
CA VAL A 74 -15.21 10.06 13.57
C VAL A 74 -13.73 10.06 13.15
N PRO A 75 -13.20 11.21 12.66
CA PRO A 75 -11.80 11.33 12.21
C PRO A 75 -10.85 11.51 13.40
N VAL A 76 -10.85 10.56 14.33
CA VAL A 76 -10.01 10.55 15.53
C VAL A 76 -9.43 9.15 15.70
N ALA A 77 -8.14 9.08 16.01
CA ALA A 77 -7.47 7.80 16.21
C ALA A 77 -8.04 7.05 17.43
N ALA A 78 -8.21 5.74 17.29
CA ALA A 78 -8.45 4.87 18.43
C ALA A 78 -7.16 4.74 19.25
N GLU A 79 -7.29 4.89 20.57
CA GLU A 79 -6.22 4.67 21.52
C GLU A 79 -6.25 3.23 22.05
N LYS A 80 -7.45 2.75 22.41
CA LYS A 80 -7.63 1.43 23.02
C LYS A 80 -8.98 0.82 22.69
N LEU A 81 -9.01 -0.47 22.45
CA LEU A 81 -10.23 -1.27 22.42
C LEU A 81 -10.53 -1.82 23.80
N LEU A 82 -11.79 -1.72 24.20
CA LEU A 82 -12.34 -2.23 25.47
C LEU A 82 -13.49 -3.19 25.14
N PRO A 83 -13.19 -4.43 24.72
CA PRO A 83 -14.21 -5.36 24.20
C PRO A 83 -15.27 -5.71 25.24
N GLU A 84 -14.89 -5.85 26.51
CA GLU A 84 -15.82 -6.15 27.61
C GLU A 84 -16.87 -5.06 27.85
N GLU A 85 -16.58 -3.83 27.37
CA GLU A 85 -17.47 -2.67 27.48
C GLU A 85 -18.10 -2.32 26.14
N ASN A 86 -17.84 -3.08 25.07
CA ASN A 86 -18.22 -2.74 23.70
C ASN A 86 -17.88 -1.29 23.33
N ARG A 87 -16.64 -0.86 23.63
CA ARG A 87 -16.22 0.53 23.55
C ARG A 87 -14.84 0.70 22.96
N ILE A 88 -14.66 1.76 22.19
CA ILE A 88 -13.37 2.25 21.68
C ILE A 88 -13.04 3.54 22.40
N ALA A 89 -11.93 3.60 23.13
CA ALA A 89 -11.37 4.86 23.62
C ALA A 89 -10.59 5.56 22.49
N LEU A 90 -10.76 6.88 22.40
CA LEU A 90 -10.13 7.73 21.39
C LEU A 90 -9.03 8.58 22.02
N VAL A 91 -8.04 8.98 21.21
CA VAL A 91 -6.90 9.80 21.68
C VAL A 91 -7.30 11.19 22.15
N ASP A 92 -8.50 11.68 21.83
CA ASP A 92 -9.04 12.95 22.30
C ASP A 92 -9.79 12.84 23.65
N GLY A 93 -9.73 11.68 24.30
CA GLY A 93 -10.39 11.40 25.57
C GLY A 93 -11.87 11.01 25.47
N LYS A 94 -12.46 11.04 24.26
CA LYS A 94 -13.82 10.56 24.02
C LYS A 94 -13.85 9.06 23.80
N SER A 95 -15.05 8.52 23.58
CA SER A 95 -15.21 7.11 23.24
C SER A 95 -16.38 6.90 22.28
N VAL A 96 -16.35 5.78 21.58
CA VAL A 96 -17.43 5.29 20.71
C VAL A 96 -17.84 3.91 21.21
N THR A 97 -19.12 3.73 21.47
CA THR A 97 -19.72 2.43 21.82
C THR A 97 -20.27 1.73 20.56
N TYR A 98 -20.36 0.42 20.60
CA TYR A 98 -20.85 -0.38 19.48
C TYR A 98 -21.61 -1.62 19.96
N ASP A 99 -22.52 -2.13 19.13
CA ASP A 99 -23.07 -3.48 19.26
C ASP A 99 -22.20 -4.49 18.49
N HIS A 100 -21.66 -4.05 17.34
CA HIS A 100 -20.76 -4.85 16.50
C HIS A 100 -19.56 -4.01 16.06
N LEU A 101 -18.37 -4.61 16.06
CA LEU A 101 -17.13 -3.98 15.64
C LEU A 101 -16.48 -4.72 14.48
N VAL A 102 -16.17 -3.98 13.42
CA VAL A 102 -15.32 -4.44 12.31
C VAL A 102 -13.95 -3.77 12.43
N ILE A 103 -12.89 -4.54 12.51
CA ILE A 103 -11.51 -4.03 12.55
C ILE A 103 -10.92 -4.10 11.14
N ALA A 104 -10.61 -2.93 10.57
CA ALA A 104 -10.07 -2.77 9.23
C ALA A 104 -8.90 -1.76 9.21
N THR A 105 -8.03 -1.86 10.20
CA THR A 105 -6.92 -0.92 10.43
C THR A 105 -5.75 -1.06 9.46
N GLY A 106 -5.75 -2.11 8.66
CA GLY A 106 -4.69 -2.42 7.72
C GLY A 106 -3.44 -3.04 8.36
N PRO A 107 -2.40 -3.31 7.57
CA PRO A 107 -1.14 -3.88 8.03
C PRO A 107 -0.19 -2.82 8.57
N GLU A 108 0.75 -3.23 9.41
CA GLU A 108 1.97 -2.53 9.72
C GLU A 108 3.12 -3.07 8.85
N LEU A 109 4.01 -2.18 8.41
CA LEU A 109 5.13 -2.55 7.55
C LEU A 109 6.36 -2.85 8.41
N ALA A 110 6.75 -4.12 8.48
CA ALA A 110 7.83 -4.62 9.32
C ALA A 110 9.21 -4.41 8.69
N PHE A 111 9.59 -3.16 8.39
CA PHE A 111 10.91 -2.85 7.81
C PHE A 111 12.07 -3.23 8.72
N ASP A 112 11.88 -3.20 10.02
CA ASP A 112 12.85 -3.52 11.05
C ASP A 112 13.27 -5.00 11.08
N GLU A 113 12.51 -5.89 10.44
CA GLU A 113 12.92 -7.30 10.28
C GLU A 113 14.13 -7.49 9.37
N VAL A 114 14.49 -6.48 8.55
CA VAL A 114 15.67 -6.49 7.68
C VAL A 114 16.51 -5.24 7.92
N PRO A 115 17.71 -5.36 8.48
CA PRO A 115 18.58 -4.21 8.74
C PRO A 115 18.79 -3.34 7.50
N GLY A 116 18.54 -2.04 7.65
CA GLY A 116 18.66 -1.05 6.57
C GLY A 116 17.53 -1.03 5.53
N LEU A 117 16.48 -1.86 5.68
CA LEU A 117 15.32 -1.80 4.81
C LEU A 117 14.37 -0.67 5.23
N GLY A 118 13.69 -0.08 4.25
CA GLY A 118 12.64 0.91 4.47
C GLY A 118 13.09 2.36 4.35
N PRO A 119 12.14 3.30 4.22
CA PRO A 119 12.42 4.73 4.03
C PRO A 119 12.72 5.47 5.35
N HIS A 120 12.39 4.90 6.51
CA HIS A 120 12.56 5.52 7.82
C HIS A 120 13.82 5.00 8.51
N GLY A 121 14.95 5.68 8.30
CA GLY A 121 16.23 5.28 8.84
C GLY A 121 16.90 4.11 8.12
N GLY A 122 16.34 3.62 7.03
CA GLY A 122 16.91 2.65 6.12
C GLY A 122 17.37 3.29 4.80
N PHE A 123 17.83 2.46 3.89
CA PHE A 123 18.46 2.88 2.62
C PHE A 123 17.59 2.55 1.40
N THR A 124 16.33 2.08 1.59
CA THR A 124 15.44 1.75 0.48
C THR A 124 14.19 2.61 0.47
N GLN A 125 13.55 2.68 -0.69
CA GLN A 125 12.24 3.30 -0.87
C GLN A 125 11.13 2.24 -0.79
N SER A 126 9.90 2.71 -0.58
CA SER A 126 8.70 1.88 -0.58
C SER A 126 7.57 2.60 -1.31
N ILE A 127 6.61 1.83 -1.82
CA ILE A 127 5.37 2.34 -2.43
C ILE A 127 4.14 1.92 -1.65
N CYS A 128 4.32 1.26 -0.50
CA CYS A 128 3.21 0.71 0.28
C CYS A 128 2.38 1.79 1.01
N HIS A 129 2.93 2.99 1.18
CA HIS A 129 2.28 4.14 1.79
C HIS A 129 2.44 5.38 0.90
N ILE A 130 1.49 6.31 0.93
CA ILE A 130 1.51 7.49 0.06
C ILE A 130 2.72 8.39 0.35
N ASP A 131 3.08 8.58 1.62
CA ASP A 131 4.26 9.39 2.01
C ASP A 131 5.56 8.74 1.52
N HIS A 132 5.62 7.40 1.50
CA HIS A 132 6.77 6.68 0.94
C HIS A 132 6.86 6.86 -0.58
N ALA A 133 5.72 6.83 -1.27
CA ALA A 133 5.68 7.04 -2.72
C ALA A 133 6.10 8.46 -3.11
N GLU A 134 5.72 9.48 -2.32
CA GLU A 134 6.19 10.85 -2.51
C GLU A 134 7.69 11.00 -2.27
N ALA A 135 8.23 10.36 -1.22
CA ALA A 135 9.66 10.32 -0.98
C ALA A 135 10.40 9.61 -2.14
N ALA A 136 9.86 8.50 -2.63
CA ALA A 136 10.41 7.76 -3.76
C ALA A 136 10.45 8.58 -5.07
N LYS A 137 9.51 9.53 -5.28
CA LYS A 137 9.50 10.45 -6.43
C LYS A 137 10.81 11.23 -6.51
N SER A 138 11.27 11.81 -5.41
CA SER A 138 12.54 12.56 -5.36
C SER A 138 13.75 11.68 -5.67
N VAL A 139 13.71 10.41 -5.25
CA VAL A 139 14.79 9.43 -5.53
C VAL A 139 14.75 9.03 -7.01
N PHE A 140 13.56 8.83 -7.59
CA PHE A 140 13.42 8.57 -9.02
C PHE A 140 13.91 9.74 -9.89
N GLU A 141 13.63 10.98 -9.51
CA GLU A 141 14.15 12.17 -10.20
C GLU A 141 15.68 12.23 -10.18
N LYS A 142 16.30 11.89 -9.04
CA LYS A 142 17.77 11.78 -8.92
C LYS A 142 18.32 10.66 -9.80
N LEU A 143 17.66 9.51 -9.86
CA LEU A 143 18.05 8.40 -10.75
C LEU A 143 17.97 8.80 -12.23
N VAL A 144 16.98 9.58 -12.63
CA VAL A 144 16.88 10.09 -14.00
C VAL A 144 18.01 11.08 -14.31
N ALA A 145 18.33 11.96 -13.36
CA ALA A 145 19.41 12.95 -13.52
C ALA A 145 20.81 12.30 -13.52
N ASN A 146 21.01 11.30 -12.70
CA ASN A 146 22.28 10.55 -12.59
C ASN A 146 22.00 9.03 -12.66
N PRO A 147 21.84 8.47 -13.88
CA PRO A 147 21.50 7.08 -14.08
C PRO A 147 22.52 6.09 -13.51
N GLY A 148 22.03 5.11 -12.75
CA GLY A 148 22.81 4.04 -12.15
C GLY A 148 21.98 2.76 -12.02
N PRO A 149 22.54 1.67 -11.48
CA PRO A 149 21.80 0.42 -11.30
C PRO A 149 20.65 0.59 -10.29
N VAL A 150 19.53 -0.10 -10.54
CA VAL A 150 18.38 -0.12 -9.64
C VAL A 150 17.96 -1.56 -9.35
N VAL A 151 17.61 -1.80 -8.09
CA VAL A 151 17.02 -3.06 -7.62
C VAL A 151 15.59 -2.78 -7.17
N ILE A 152 14.64 -3.56 -7.70
CA ILE A 152 13.23 -3.52 -7.30
C ILE A 152 12.82 -4.94 -6.92
N GLY A 153 11.95 -5.08 -5.95
CA GLY A 153 11.47 -6.41 -5.56
C GLY A 153 10.64 -6.42 -4.29
N ALA A 154 10.50 -7.61 -3.74
CA ALA A 154 9.84 -7.84 -2.48
C ALA A 154 10.79 -8.55 -1.51
N ALA A 155 10.80 -8.13 -0.25
CA ALA A 155 11.49 -8.85 0.80
C ALA A 155 10.72 -10.11 1.22
N GLN A 156 11.39 -11.02 1.90
CA GLN A 156 10.76 -12.19 2.52
C GLN A 156 9.68 -11.74 3.52
N GLY A 157 8.65 -12.55 3.66
CA GLY A 157 7.49 -12.21 4.51
C GLY A 157 6.47 -11.27 3.86
N ALA A 158 6.77 -10.70 2.67
CA ALA A 158 5.79 -9.93 1.94
C ALA A 158 4.54 -10.77 1.63
N SER A 159 3.37 -10.21 1.93
CA SER A 159 2.07 -10.87 1.69
C SER A 159 1.52 -10.61 0.28
N CYS A 160 2.09 -9.67 -0.47
CA CYS A 160 1.60 -9.27 -1.78
C CYS A 160 2.78 -8.95 -2.71
N PHE A 161 2.95 -9.76 -3.75
CA PHE A 161 4.05 -9.62 -4.72
C PHE A 161 3.66 -8.82 -5.96
N GLY A 162 2.37 -8.76 -6.30
CA GLY A 162 1.85 -8.04 -7.48
C GLY A 162 2.36 -6.61 -7.61
N PRO A 163 2.27 -5.77 -6.56
CA PRO A 163 2.76 -4.39 -6.60
C PRO A 163 4.25 -4.24 -6.92
N ALA A 164 5.09 -5.21 -6.55
CA ALA A 164 6.51 -5.17 -6.89
C ALA A 164 6.75 -5.35 -8.39
N TYR A 165 6.02 -6.28 -9.04
CA TYR A 165 6.05 -6.43 -10.51
C TYR A 165 5.48 -5.21 -11.22
N GLU A 166 4.35 -4.69 -10.75
CA GLU A 166 3.75 -3.48 -11.31
C GLU A 166 4.73 -2.31 -11.24
N PHE A 167 5.33 -2.07 -10.09
CA PHE A 167 6.28 -0.99 -9.90
C PHE A 167 7.52 -1.16 -10.77
N LEU A 168 8.04 -2.39 -10.92
CA LEU A 168 9.14 -2.69 -11.81
C LEU A 168 8.87 -2.21 -13.25
N PHE A 169 7.71 -2.56 -13.80
CA PHE A 169 7.36 -2.19 -15.18
C PHE A 169 6.97 -0.71 -15.32
N ILE A 170 6.43 -0.09 -14.28
CA ILE A 170 6.17 1.35 -14.25
C ILE A 170 7.50 2.11 -14.27
N VAL A 171 8.47 1.74 -13.43
CA VAL A 171 9.81 2.37 -13.43
C VAL A 171 10.51 2.16 -14.77
N GLU A 172 10.47 0.95 -15.32
CA GLU A 172 11.05 0.65 -16.64
C GLU A 172 10.47 1.58 -17.73
N THR A 173 9.15 1.72 -17.75
CA THR A 173 8.45 2.58 -18.71
C THR A 173 8.78 4.06 -18.47
N ALA A 174 8.85 4.49 -17.22
CA ALA A 174 9.19 5.87 -16.87
C ALA A 174 10.63 6.23 -17.29
N LEU A 175 11.58 5.31 -17.10
CA LEU A 175 12.96 5.48 -17.57
C LEU A 175 13.07 5.55 -19.11
N ARG A 176 12.24 4.78 -19.84
CA ARG A 176 12.13 4.90 -21.33
C ARG A 176 11.60 6.27 -21.73
N ARG A 177 10.54 6.74 -21.09
CA ARG A 177 9.98 8.07 -21.35
C ARG A 177 11.01 9.18 -21.09
N ALA A 178 11.82 9.02 -20.03
CA ALA A 178 12.91 9.92 -19.69
C ALA A 178 14.15 9.74 -20.62
N LYS A 179 14.18 8.77 -21.52
CA LYS A 179 15.28 8.44 -22.44
C LYS A 179 16.62 8.09 -21.73
N VAL A 180 16.52 7.48 -20.56
CA VAL A 180 17.69 7.07 -19.75
C VAL A 180 17.74 5.57 -19.48
N ARG A 181 16.76 4.79 -19.94
CA ARG A 181 16.61 3.35 -19.64
C ARG A 181 17.87 2.54 -19.90
N ASP A 182 18.57 2.78 -20.99
CA ASP A 182 19.76 2.03 -21.39
C ASP A 182 20.96 2.25 -20.45
N ARG A 183 20.93 3.32 -19.64
CA ARG A 183 21.96 3.64 -18.65
C ARG A 183 21.60 3.14 -17.25
N VAL A 184 20.44 2.50 -17.08
CA VAL A 184 19.92 2.00 -15.78
C VAL A 184 19.80 0.48 -15.84
N PRO A 185 20.84 -0.28 -15.44
CA PRO A 185 20.71 -1.72 -15.24
C PRO A 185 19.62 -2.01 -14.20
N MET A 186 18.64 -2.85 -14.54
CA MET A 186 17.54 -3.20 -13.64
C MET A 186 17.61 -4.65 -13.21
N THR A 187 17.41 -4.89 -11.92
CA THR A 187 17.33 -6.24 -11.34
C THR A 187 16.09 -6.36 -10.46
N PHE A 188 15.34 -7.43 -10.67
CA PHE A 188 14.20 -7.79 -9.80
C PHE A 188 14.63 -8.87 -8.80
N VAL A 189 14.29 -8.70 -7.52
CA VAL A 189 14.64 -9.63 -6.45
C VAL A 189 13.39 -10.05 -5.71
N THR A 190 13.21 -11.37 -5.54
CA THR A 190 12.03 -11.91 -4.87
C THR A 190 12.35 -13.21 -4.12
N PRO A 191 11.71 -13.47 -2.96
CA PRO A 191 11.79 -14.75 -2.27
C PRO A 191 10.93 -15.84 -2.93
N GLU A 192 10.12 -15.49 -3.92
CA GLU A 192 9.28 -16.43 -4.65
C GLU A 192 10.12 -17.53 -5.30
N PRO A 193 9.60 -18.78 -5.42
CA PRO A 193 10.34 -19.89 -6.02
C PRO A 193 10.59 -19.70 -7.52
N TYR A 194 9.74 -18.94 -8.20
CA TYR A 194 9.86 -18.55 -9.61
C TYR A 194 9.13 -17.24 -9.89
N ILE A 195 9.47 -16.57 -10.99
CA ILE A 195 8.81 -15.32 -11.42
C ILE A 195 7.33 -15.61 -11.73
N GLY A 196 6.44 -14.78 -11.17
CA GLY A 196 5.01 -14.90 -11.38
C GLY A 196 4.30 -15.92 -10.50
N HIS A 197 4.96 -16.43 -9.46
CA HIS A 197 4.32 -17.24 -8.42
C HIS A 197 3.24 -16.43 -7.66
N LEU A 198 3.49 -15.13 -7.43
CA LEU A 198 2.56 -14.15 -6.82
C LEU A 198 2.06 -14.51 -5.41
N GLY A 199 2.68 -15.48 -4.75
CA GLY A 199 2.21 -16.04 -3.48
C GLY A 199 1.01 -16.99 -3.62
N LEU A 200 0.57 -17.29 -4.86
CA LEU A 200 -0.64 -18.03 -5.20
C LEU A 200 -0.37 -19.27 -6.06
N ASP A 201 0.88 -19.71 -6.14
CA ASP A 201 1.35 -20.76 -7.06
C ASP A 201 1.17 -20.40 -8.55
N GLY A 202 1.10 -19.10 -8.85
CA GLY A 202 0.84 -18.57 -10.18
C GLY A 202 -0.66 -18.52 -10.53
N VAL A 203 -0.97 -17.80 -11.60
CA VAL A 203 -2.33 -17.72 -12.17
C VAL A 203 -2.20 -17.86 -13.69
N GLY A 204 -2.70 -18.95 -14.25
CA GLY A 204 -2.52 -19.25 -15.67
C GLY A 204 -1.02 -19.29 -16.05
N ASP A 205 -0.64 -18.65 -17.17
CA ASP A 205 0.77 -18.56 -17.62
C ASP A 205 1.48 -17.28 -17.13
N THR A 206 1.28 -16.88 -15.89
CA THR A 206 1.96 -15.70 -15.32
C THR A 206 3.49 -15.83 -15.38
N LYS A 207 4.04 -17.04 -15.17
CA LYS A 207 5.48 -17.29 -15.28
C LYS A 207 6.01 -16.95 -16.66
N GLY A 208 5.46 -17.57 -17.68
CA GLY A 208 5.91 -17.37 -19.08
C GLY A 208 5.77 -15.92 -19.52
N LEU A 209 4.63 -15.29 -19.21
CA LEU A 209 4.36 -13.90 -19.54
C LEU A 209 5.36 -12.95 -18.88
N LEU A 210 5.55 -13.02 -17.57
CA LEU A 210 6.41 -12.09 -16.85
C LEU A 210 7.89 -12.30 -17.16
N GLU A 211 8.36 -13.54 -17.26
CA GLU A 211 9.73 -13.82 -17.70
C GLU A 211 10.01 -13.33 -19.12
N SER A 212 9.04 -13.48 -20.03
CA SER A 212 9.15 -12.97 -21.42
C SER A 212 9.25 -11.44 -21.41
N GLN A 213 8.39 -10.76 -20.65
CA GLN A 213 8.43 -9.30 -20.54
C GLN A 213 9.73 -8.79 -19.89
N MET A 214 10.24 -9.47 -18.89
CA MET A 214 11.52 -9.10 -18.26
C MET A 214 12.69 -9.29 -19.25
N ARG A 215 12.72 -10.40 -20.01
CA ARG A 215 13.74 -10.63 -21.05
C ARG A 215 13.71 -9.54 -22.12
N GLU A 216 12.53 -9.24 -22.66
CA GLU A 216 12.33 -8.21 -23.69
C GLU A 216 12.82 -6.83 -23.21
N LYS A 217 12.63 -6.52 -21.92
CA LYS A 217 13.00 -5.25 -21.30
C LYS A 217 14.41 -5.24 -20.69
N HIS A 218 15.20 -6.30 -20.92
CA HIS A 218 16.55 -6.46 -20.36
C HIS A 218 16.60 -6.27 -18.83
N ILE A 219 15.63 -6.85 -18.13
CA ILE A 219 15.56 -6.88 -16.67
C ILE A 219 16.12 -8.22 -16.21
N LYS A 220 17.12 -8.20 -15.34
CA LYS A 220 17.61 -9.38 -14.64
C LYS A 220 16.69 -9.71 -13.47
N TRP A 221 16.68 -10.99 -13.02
CA TRP A 221 15.95 -11.37 -11.81
C TRP A 221 16.65 -12.42 -11.00
N MET A 222 16.31 -12.43 -9.70
CA MET A 222 16.75 -13.42 -8.72
C MET A 222 15.52 -13.91 -7.96
N THR A 223 15.27 -15.20 -8.02
CA THR A 223 14.21 -15.90 -7.24
C THR A 223 14.80 -16.69 -6.10
N ASN A 224 14.00 -17.22 -5.19
CA ASN A 224 14.45 -17.89 -3.97
C ASN A 224 15.46 -17.05 -3.15
N THR A 225 15.38 -15.74 -3.24
CA THR A 225 16.37 -14.82 -2.67
C THR A 225 15.80 -14.12 -1.45
N ARG A 226 16.56 -14.15 -0.34
CA ARG A 226 16.23 -13.42 0.88
C ARG A 226 17.16 -12.22 1.03
N VAL A 227 16.59 -11.06 1.32
CA VAL A 227 17.33 -9.86 1.67
C VAL A 227 17.85 -10.02 3.09
N LYS A 228 19.16 -10.04 3.28
CA LYS A 228 19.77 -10.15 4.62
C LYS A 228 19.91 -8.79 5.28
N ARG A 229 20.35 -7.80 4.53
CA ARG A 229 20.51 -6.39 4.95
C ARG A 229 20.61 -5.49 3.73
N VAL A 230 20.39 -4.21 3.94
CA VAL A 230 20.69 -3.14 2.98
C VAL A 230 21.69 -2.22 3.63
N GLU A 231 22.68 -1.79 2.87
CA GLU A 231 23.76 -0.88 3.30
C GLU A 231 23.67 0.41 2.49
N ASP A 232 24.22 1.49 3.04
CA ASP A 232 24.38 2.74 2.30
C ASP A 232 25.38 2.51 1.16
N GLY A 233 25.01 2.88 -0.06
CA GLY A 233 25.71 2.57 -1.28
C GLY A 233 26.31 3.76 -2.00
#